data_54f621a0223bf0f7ad0edc51f9495506
#
_entry.id   54f621a0223bf0f7ad0edc51f9495506
#
_cell.length_a   1.000
_cell.length_b   1.000
_cell.length_c   1.000
_cell.angle_alpha   90.00
_cell.angle_beta   90.00
_cell.angle_gamma   90.00
#
_symmetry.space_group_name_H-M   'P 1'
#
loop_
_entity.id
_entity.type
_entity.pdbx_description
1 polymer ?
#
loop_
_entity_poly.entity_id
_entity_poly.type
_entity_poly.pdbx_seq_one_letter_code
_entity_poly.pdbx_strand_id
1 'polypeptide(L)'
;VNGSDASRGFHDREAEVRAEKAAVRAAALARRDALAPEARIAVSKSFATSGPAALGDVRGMRVSGFWPIRSELDPRWLMQELAAKGATLALPCIEKGRLVFRQFAFKDRLQKVGFGLSQPSIEAALVAPDIMLVPLAAFDRRCGRIGYGKGYYDGAIGRQVEAGKPPRTLGLAFACQEVETIPLEPHDQRLDGVLTERELIRPR
;
A
#
# COMPACT_ATOMS: atom_id res chain seq x y z
N VAL A 1 25.27 -35.73 12.93
CA VAL A 1 24.19 -35.88 11.93
C VAL A 1 22.95 -35.19 12.47
N ASN A 2 22.57 -33.97 12.08
CA ASN A 2 21.20 -33.40 12.27
C ASN A 2 21.04 -31.96 11.75
N GLY A 3 21.90 -31.48 10.84
CA GLY A 3 21.75 -30.11 10.28
C GLY A 3 20.91 -30.02 8.99
N SER A 4 20.64 -31.15 8.32
CA SER A 4 19.97 -31.14 7.00
C SER A 4 18.45 -31.22 7.05
N ASP A 5 17.87 -31.71 8.14
CA ASP A 5 16.43 -31.92 8.24
C ASP A 5 15.67 -30.68 8.70
N ALA A 6 16.26 -29.89 9.60
CA ALA A 6 15.68 -28.61 10.05
C ALA A 6 15.65 -27.54 8.93
N SER A 7 16.66 -27.52 8.07
CA SER A 7 16.72 -26.57 6.94
C SER A 7 15.71 -26.92 5.83
N ARG A 8 15.47 -28.22 5.57
CA ARG A 8 14.43 -28.64 4.62
C ARG A 8 13.03 -28.23 5.10
N GLY A 9 12.70 -28.50 6.35
CA GLY A 9 11.39 -28.11 6.90
C GLY A 9 11.14 -26.61 6.94
N PHE A 10 12.19 -25.80 7.05
CA PHE A 10 12.08 -24.33 6.98
C PHE A 10 11.79 -23.86 5.54
N HIS A 11 12.50 -24.37 4.56
CA HIS A 11 12.26 -24.04 3.14
C HIS A 11 10.89 -24.50 2.62
N ASP A 12 10.43 -25.67 3.06
CA ASP A 12 9.10 -26.20 2.69
C ASP A 12 8.00 -25.28 3.24
N ARG A 13 8.12 -24.82 4.49
CA ARG A 13 7.16 -23.91 5.11
C ARG A 13 7.13 -22.52 4.43
N GLU A 14 8.28 -21.97 4.06
CA GLU A 14 8.33 -20.72 3.29
C GLU A 14 7.68 -20.85 1.91
N ALA A 15 7.87 -21.99 1.24
CA ALA A 15 7.24 -22.27 -0.04
C ALA A 15 5.71 -22.39 0.10
N GLU A 16 5.22 -23.06 1.16
CA GLU A 16 3.79 -23.16 1.47
C GLU A 16 3.16 -21.80 1.72
N VAL A 17 3.75 -20.96 2.59
CA VAL A 17 3.26 -19.59 2.87
C VAL A 17 3.23 -18.75 1.61
N ARG A 18 4.24 -18.88 0.76
CA ARG A 18 4.30 -18.15 -0.53
C ARG A 18 3.19 -18.60 -1.49
N ALA A 19 2.92 -19.89 -1.55
CA ALA A 19 1.83 -20.44 -2.37
C ALA A 19 0.47 -19.98 -1.84
N GLU A 20 0.26 -20.01 -0.53
CA GLU A 20 -0.95 -19.52 0.12
C GLU A 20 -1.16 -18.03 -0.13
N LYS A 21 -0.13 -17.19 0.06
CA LYS A 21 -0.18 -15.76 -0.31
C LYS A 21 -0.56 -15.55 -1.78
N ALA A 22 -0.07 -16.39 -2.67
CA ALA A 22 -0.39 -16.29 -4.10
C ALA A 22 -1.87 -16.62 -4.37
N ALA A 23 -2.41 -17.66 -3.74
CA ALA A 23 -3.81 -18.05 -3.88
C ALA A 23 -4.76 -16.98 -3.30
N VAL A 24 -4.49 -16.48 -2.10
CA VAL A 24 -5.26 -15.39 -1.46
C VAL A 24 -5.24 -14.14 -2.33
N ARG A 25 -4.08 -13.77 -2.85
CA ARG A 25 -3.93 -12.63 -3.77
C ARG A 25 -4.79 -12.80 -5.01
N ALA A 26 -4.71 -13.94 -5.68
CA ALA A 26 -5.46 -14.21 -6.91
C ALA A 26 -6.97 -14.12 -6.68
N ALA A 27 -7.48 -14.73 -5.61
CA ALA A 27 -8.89 -14.70 -5.25
C ALA A 27 -9.40 -13.27 -4.95
N ALA A 28 -8.62 -12.48 -4.18
CA ALA A 28 -8.99 -11.11 -3.84
C ALA A 28 -8.94 -10.18 -5.06
N LEU A 29 -7.94 -10.34 -5.94
CA LEU A 29 -7.87 -9.59 -7.20
C LEU A 29 -9.03 -9.93 -8.11
N ALA A 30 -9.43 -11.20 -8.21
CA ALA A 30 -10.59 -11.60 -9.02
C ALA A 30 -11.88 -10.91 -8.54
N ARG A 31 -12.11 -10.84 -7.21
CA ARG A 31 -13.26 -10.11 -6.65
C ARG A 31 -13.21 -8.62 -6.96
N ARG A 32 -12.03 -8.00 -6.86
CA ARG A 32 -11.83 -6.59 -7.18
C ARG A 32 -12.05 -6.31 -8.67
N ASP A 33 -11.54 -7.17 -9.53
CA ASP A 33 -11.63 -7.02 -10.98
C ASP A 33 -13.08 -7.21 -11.47
N ALA A 34 -13.90 -7.96 -10.74
CA ALA A 34 -15.33 -8.12 -11.00
C ALA A 34 -16.17 -6.89 -10.66
N LEU A 35 -15.65 -5.91 -9.91
CA LEU A 35 -16.37 -4.66 -9.67
C LEU A 35 -16.53 -3.86 -10.97
N ALA A 36 -17.73 -3.37 -11.24
CA ALA A 36 -17.98 -2.49 -12.37
C ALA A 36 -17.09 -1.24 -12.32
N PRO A 37 -16.57 -0.75 -13.46
CA PRO A 37 -15.71 0.44 -13.48
C PRO A 37 -16.34 1.65 -12.80
N GLU A 38 -17.65 1.88 -12.99
CA GLU A 38 -18.40 2.98 -12.40
C GLU A 38 -18.44 2.88 -10.87
N ALA A 39 -18.63 1.66 -10.35
CA ALA A 39 -18.60 1.40 -8.90
C ALA A 39 -17.22 1.68 -8.32
N ARG A 40 -16.14 1.24 -8.99
CA ARG A 40 -14.77 1.54 -8.56
C ARG A 40 -14.48 3.04 -8.51
N ILE A 41 -14.97 3.79 -9.52
CA ILE A 41 -14.81 5.25 -9.56
C ILE A 41 -15.60 5.90 -8.42
N ALA A 42 -16.86 5.50 -8.21
CA ALA A 42 -17.70 6.05 -7.16
C ALA A 42 -17.10 5.83 -5.77
N VAL A 43 -16.64 4.60 -5.50
CA VAL A 43 -15.93 4.25 -4.26
C VAL A 43 -14.65 5.06 -4.12
N SER A 44 -13.82 5.15 -5.16
CA SER A 44 -12.57 5.93 -5.09
C SER A 44 -12.83 7.42 -4.77
N LYS A 45 -13.88 8.00 -5.32
CA LYS A 45 -14.30 9.38 -5.02
C LYS A 45 -14.74 9.56 -3.57
N SER A 46 -15.42 8.59 -2.96
CA SER A 46 -15.89 8.70 -1.58
C SER A 46 -14.75 8.83 -0.57
N PHE A 47 -13.55 8.35 -0.92
CA PHE A 47 -12.34 8.50 -0.08
C PHE A 47 -11.86 9.95 0.05
N ALA A 48 -12.27 10.85 -0.85
CA ALA A 48 -12.03 12.28 -0.70
C ALA A 48 -12.69 12.85 0.57
N THR A 49 -13.79 12.25 1.00
CA THR A 49 -14.51 12.64 2.23
C THR A 49 -14.07 11.81 3.44
N SER A 50 -14.07 10.48 3.32
CA SER A 50 -13.77 9.58 4.46
C SER A 50 -12.28 9.56 4.83
N GLY A 51 -11.38 9.73 3.86
CA GLY A 51 -9.94 9.66 4.09
C GLY A 51 -9.40 10.77 5.01
N PRO A 52 -9.72 12.06 4.80
CA PRO A 52 -9.31 13.11 5.72
C PRO A 52 -9.82 12.88 7.15
N ALA A 53 -11.04 12.37 7.32
CA ALA A 53 -11.57 12.03 8.65
C ALA A 53 -10.77 10.90 9.31
N ALA A 54 -10.34 9.89 8.54
CA ALA A 54 -9.51 8.78 9.03
C ALA A 54 -8.08 9.23 9.39
N LEU A 55 -7.56 10.24 8.69
CA LEU A 55 -6.18 10.71 8.84
C LEU A 55 -6.03 11.87 9.85
N GLY A 56 -7.08 12.65 10.10
CA GLY A 56 -7.02 13.84 10.96
C GLY A 56 -6.26 15.01 10.33
N ASP A 57 -5.63 15.84 11.15
CA ASP A 57 -4.84 16.98 10.64
C ASP A 57 -3.58 16.50 9.94
N VAL A 58 -3.43 16.91 8.68
CA VAL A 58 -2.30 16.57 7.82
C VAL A 58 -1.48 17.79 7.41
N ARG A 59 -1.78 18.96 7.97
CA ARG A 59 -1.09 20.22 7.64
C ARG A 59 0.39 20.11 7.93
N GLY A 60 1.22 20.42 6.94
CA GLY A 60 2.68 20.32 7.03
C GLY A 60 3.23 18.91 7.01
N MET A 61 2.38 17.87 6.98
CA MET A 61 2.81 16.49 6.89
C MET A 61 3.16 16.09 5.44
N ARG A 62 4.08 15.16 5.32
CA ARG A 62 4.46 14.54 4.05
C ARG A 62 3.64 13.25 3.89
N VAL A 63 2.76 13.23 2.91
CA VAL A 63 1.86 12.10 2.64
C VAL A 63 2.25 11.43 1.33
N SER A 64 2.66 10.17 1.36
CA SER A 64 2.81 9.41 0.14
C SER A 64 1.49 8.76 -0.27
N GLY A 65 1.11 9.01 -1.51
CA GLY A 65 0.07 8.22 -2.16
C GLY A 65 0.67 7.18 -3.09
N PHE A 66 -0.14 6.74 -4.06
CA PHE A 66 0.30 5.90 -5.17
C PHE A 66 -0.47 6.28 -6.44
N TRP A 67 0.13 5.95 -7.61
CA TRP A 67 -0.57 6.09 -8.88
C TRP A 67 -1.21 4.76 -9.21
N PRO A 68 -2.55 4.68 -9.34
CA PRO A 68 -3.23 3.40 -9.44
C PRO A 68 -2.86 2.68 -10.74
N ILE A 69 -2.74 1.37 -10.64
CA ILE A 69 -2.57 0.48 -11.78
C ILE A 69 -3.75 -0.48 -11.90
N ARG A 70 -4.11 -0.88 -13.14
CA ARG A 70 -5.22 -1.82 -13.40
C ARG A 70 -6.51 -1.37 -12.72
N SER A 71 -7.08 -2.24 -11.88
CA SER A 71 -8.34 -2.04 -11.15
C SER A 71 -8.14 -1.55 -9.73
N GLU A 72 -6.96 -1.03 -9.36
CA GLU A 72 -6.73 -0.48 -8.02
C GLU A 72 -7.70 0.65 -7.68
N LEU A 73 -7.96 0.79 -6.40
CA LEU A 73 -8.61 1.98 -5.86
C LEU A 73 -7.78 3.21 -6.24
N ASP A 74 -8.44 4.25 -6.74
CA ASP A 74 -7.77 5.47 -7.15
C ASP A 74 -7.65 6.45 -5.98
N PRO A 75 -6.46 6.64 -5.39
CA PRO A 75 -6.27 7.51 -4.26
C PRO A 75 -6.20 9.00 -4.64
N ARG A 76 -6.21 9.35 -5.93
CA ARG A 76 -5.94 10.72 -6.40
C ARG A 76 -6.95 11.73 -5.89
N TRP A 77 -8.23 11.33 -5.75
CA TRP A 77 -9.26 12.17 -5.15
C TRP A 77 -8.93 12.52 -3.70
N LEU A 78 -8.55 11.52 -2.90
CA LEU A 78 -8.10 11.72 -1.54
C LEU A 78 -6.83 12.57 -1.49
N MET A 79 -5.85 12.28 -2.34
CA MET A 79 -4.59 13.04 -2.39
C MET A 79 -4.82 14.53 -2.70
N GLN A 80 -5.77 14.86 -3.57
CA GLN A 80 -6.14 16.25 -3.85
C GLN A 80 -6.68 16.96 -2.60
N GLU A 81 -7.56 16.29 -1.85
CA GLU A 81 -8.09 16.83 -0.59
C GLU A 81 -7.01 17.01 0.48
N LEU A 82 -6.08 16.05 0.59
CA LEU A 82 -4.96 16.16 1.54
C LEU A 82 -4.02 17.32 1.17
N ALA A 83 -3.74 17.51 -0.12
CA ALA A 83 -2.97 18.67 -0.59
C ALA A 83 -3.68 19.98 -0.30
N ALA A 84 -4.99 20.08 -0.53
CA ALA A 84 -5.79 21.26 -0.21
C ALA A 84 -5.80 21.58 1.29
N LYS A 85 -5.63 20.56 2.15
CA LYS A 85 -5.49 20.67 3.61
C LYS A 85 -4.05 20.94 4.06
N GLY A 86 -3.12 21.19 3.15
CA GLY A 86 -1.74 21.58 3.44
C GLY A 86 -0.74 20.44 3.61
N ALA A 87 -1.07 19.23 3.15
CA ALA A 87 -0.09 18.16 3.07
C ALA A 87 0.85 18.34 1.87
N THR A 88 2.12 17.98 2.03
CA THR A 88 3.07 17.80 0.93
C THR A 88 2.93 16.38 0.40
N LEU A 89 2.61 16.24 -0.88
CA LEU A 89 2.44 14.91 -1.48
C LEU A 89 3.76 14.32 -1.96
N ALA A 90 3.81 13.00 -1.95
CA ALA A 90 4.87 12.20 -2.55
C ALA A 90 4.30 10.98 -3.27
N LEU A 91 5.03 10.46 -4.23
CA LEU A 91 4.71 9.21 -4.92
C LEU A 91 5.90 8.23 -4.84
N PRO A 92 5.62 6.93 -4.88
CA PRO A 92 6.64 5.90 -4.88
C PRO A 92 7.42 5.89 -6.20
N CYS A 93 8.73 5.70 -6.09
CA CYS A 93 9.66 5.45 -7.18
C CYS A 93 10.46 4.19 -6.90
N ILE A 94 10.74 3.42 -7.94
CA ILE A 94 11.63 2.25 -7.83
C ILE A 94 13.02 2.67 -8.29
N GLU A 95 13.95 2.71 -7.35
CA GLU A 95 15.35 3.07 -7.61
C GLU A 95 16.27 1.97 -7.09
N LYS A 96 17.14 1.45 -7.96
CA LYS A 96 18.10 0.38 -7.62
C LYS A 96 17.42 -0.79 -6.87
N GLY A 97 16.22 -1.18 -7.31
CA GLY A 97 15.46 -2.29 -6.71
C GLY A 97 14.78 -1.97 -5.37
N ARG A 98 14.74 -0.72 -4.95
CA ARG A 98 14.13 -0.27 -3.69
C ARG A 98 13.02 0.74 -3.95
N LEU A 99 12.00 0.73 -3.10
CA LEU A 99 10.97 1.77 -3.10
C LEU A 99 11.47 2.98 -2.32
N VAL A 100 11.51 4.12 -2.96
CA VAL A 100 11.75 5.45 -2.36
C VAL A 100 10.55 6.33 -2.67
N PHE A 101 10.44 7.47 -2.02
CA PHE A 101 9.35 8.41 -2.28
C PHE A 101 9.94 9.75 -2.73
N ARG A 102 9.30 10.32 -3.76
CA ARG A 102 9.68 11.64 -4.28
C ARG A 102 8.51 12.58 -4.24
N GLN A 103 8.80 13.84 -3.92
CA GLN A 103 7.79 14.90 -3.90
C GLN A 103 7.04 14.95 -5.22
N PHE A 104 5.74 15.23 -5.12
CA PHE A 104 4.82 15.26 -6.25
C PHE A 104 3.76 16.33 -6.03
N ALA A 105 3.42 17.02 -7.11
CA ALA A 105 2.22 17.85 -7.22
C ALA A 105 1.43 17.45 -8.48
N PHE A 106 0.12 17.65 -8.50
CA PHE A 106 -0.73 17.22 -9.63
C PHE A 106 -0.40 17.90 -10.97
N LYS A 107 0.30 19.02 -10.95
CA LYS A 107 0.82 19.69 -12.16
C LYS A 107 2.10 19.06 -12.73
N ASP A 108 2.75 18.17 -11.97
CA ASP A 108 4.02 17.61 -12.36
C ASP A 108 3.84 16.52 -13.42
N ARG A 109 4.79 16.45 -14.35
CA ARG A 109 4.84 15.36 -15.32
C ARG A 109 5.33 14.09 -14.67
N LEU A 110 4.54 13.02 -14.77
CA LEU A 110 4.97 11.69 -14.38
C LEU A 110 5.65 10.96 -15.54
N GLN A 111 6.70 10.22 -15.22
CA GLN A 111 7.40 9.35 -16.16
C GLN A 111 6.75 7.97 -16.12
N LYS A 112 6.41 7.44 -17.31
CA LYS A 112 5.97 6.06 -17.43
C LYS A 112 7.19 5.13 -17.35
N VAL A 113 7.14 4.19 -16.42
CA VAL A 113 8.14 3.14 -16.26
C VAL A 113 7.50 1.77 -16.48
N GLY A 114 8.29 0.71 -16.51
CA GLY A 114 7.77 -0.63 -16.78
C GLY A 114 6.55 -1.02 -15.93
N PHE A 115 5.76 -1.98 -16.40
CA PHE A 115 4.55 -2.50 -15.76
C PHE A 115 3.38 -1.52 -15.59
N GLY A 116 3.35 -0.42 -16.36
CA GLY A 116 2.28 0.59 -16.29
C GLY A 116 2.39 1.54 -15.10
N LEU A 117 3.50 1.52 -14.39
CA LEU A 117 3.76 2.44 -13.28
C LEU A 117 4.04 3.84 -13.82
N SER A 118 3.57 4.84 -13.09
CA SER A 118 3.89 6.25 -13.30
C SER A 118 4.54 6.80 -12.04
N GLN A 119 5.70 7.44 -12.18
CA GLN A 119 6.46 7.97 -11.04
C GLN A 119 6.96 9.38 -11.33
N PRO A 120 7.26 10.19 -10.29
CA PRO A 120 7.93 11.47 -10.43
C PRO A 120 9.29 11.37 -11.10
N SER A 121 9.78 12.48 -11.63
CA SER A 121 11.16 12.58 -12.12
C SER A 121 12.17 12.25 -11.01
N ILE A 122 13.32 11.68 -11.41
CA ILE A 122 14.45 11.48 -10.51
C ILE A 122 15.02 12.77 -9.93
N GLU A 123 14.73 13.90 -10.56
CA GLU A 123 15.11 15.25 -10.07
C GLU A 123 14.19 15.76 -8.94
N ALA A 124 13.01 15.17 -8.78
CA ALA A 124 12.12 15.55 -7.68
C ALA A 124 12.74 15.19 -6.32
N ALA A 125 12.53 16.01 -5.31
CA ALA A 125 13.12 15.84 -3.99
C ALA A 125 12.73 14.50 -3.35
N LEU A 126 13.70 13.80 -2.77
CA LEU A 126 13.44 12.62 -1.94
C LEU A 126 12.72 13.03 -0.67
N VAL A 127 11.75 12.23 -0.28
CA VAL A 127 10.87 12.48 0.88
C VAL A 127 10.81 11.21 1.75
N ALA A 128 10.93 11.37 3.06
CA ALA A 128 10.51 10.34 4.02
C ALA A 128 9.08 10.67 4.44
N PRO A 129 8.05 9.92 4.02
CA PRO A 129 6.67 10.22 4.35
C PRO A 129 6.39 10.08 5.84
N ASP A 130 5.58 10.99 6.40
CA ASP A 130 5.03 10.88 7.74
C ASP A 130 3.78 9.97 7.73
N ILE A 131 3.08 9.93 6.60
CA ILE A 131 1.93 9.06 6.34
C ILE A 131 2.13 8.36 5.00
N MET A 132 1.92 7.04 4.98
CA MET A 132 1.91 6.24 3.76
C MET A 132 0.51 5.72 3.47
N LEU A 133 -0.07 6.12 2.34
CA LEU A 133 -1.22 5.46 1.75
C LEU A 133 -0.70 4.24 0.97
N VAL A 134 -1.14 3.05 1.35
CA VAL A 134 -0.57 1.79 0.88
C VAL A 134 -1.55 1.04 -0.02
N PRO A 135 -1.21 0.76 -1.29
CA PRO A 135 -1.99 -0.13 -2.13
C PRO A 135 -1.85 -1.58 -1.67
N LEU A 136 -2.91 -2.35 -1.84
CA LEU A 136 -2.92 -3.76 -1.46
C LEU A 136 -3.84 -4.59 -2.36
N ALA A 137 -3.59 -5.89 -2.42
CA ALA A 137 -4.43 -6.87 -3.11
C ALA A 137 -5.46 -7.50 -2.17
N ALA A 138 -5.06 -7.81 -0.94
CA ALA A 138 -5.90 -8.37 0.12
C ALA A 138 -5.48 -7.85 1.48
N PHE A 139 -6.41 -7.84 2.44
CA PHE A 139 -6.16 -7.48 3.83
C PHE A 139 -7.05 -8.29 4.77
N ASP A 140 -6.65 -8.37 6.04
CA ASP A 140 -7.46 -8.91 7.13
C ASP A 140 -7.75 -7.85 8.21
N ARG A 141 -8.65 -8.19 9.15
CA ARG A 141 -9.04 -7.28 10.23
C ARG A 141 -7.94 -6.98 11.26
N ARG A 142 -6.82 -7.70 11.20
CA ARG A 142 -5.62 -7.42 11.98
C ARG A 142 -4.65 -6.51 11.22
N CYS A 143 -5.12 -5.91 10.10
CA CYS A 143 -4.35 -5.06 9.21
C CYS A 143 -3.10 -5.73 8.61
N GLY A 144 -3.09 -7.08 8.55
CA GLY A 144 -2.20 -7.82 7.68
C GLY A 144 -2.57 -7.56 6.23
N ARG A 145 -1.59 -7.53 5.33
CA ARG A 145 -1.84 -7.26 3.92
C ARG A 145 -1.01 -8.13 2.98
N ILE A 146 -1.54 -8.33 1.79
CA ILE A 146 -0.82 -8.86 0.63
C ILE A 146 -0.81 -7.80 -0.46
N GLY A 147 0.38 -7.47 -0.95
CA GLY A 147 0.58 -6.66 -2.16
C GLY A 147 0.81 -7.54 -3.39
N TYR A 148 1.55 -7.01 -4.38
CA TYR A 148 1.86 -7.72 -5.64
C TYR A 148 3.09 -8.65 -5.55
N GLY A 149 3.64 -8.92 -4.36
CA GLY A 149 4.66 -9.93 -4.11
C GLY A 149 6.12 -9.47 -4.29
N LYS A 150 6.36 -8.17 -4.34
CA LYS A 150 7.73 -7.60 -4.43
C LYS A 150 8.31 -7.12 -3.09
N GLY A 151 7.51 -7.08 -2.02
CA GLY A 151 7.94 -6.61 -0.69
C GLY A 151 8.39 -5.14 -0.64
N TYR A 152 8.08 -4.34 -1.66
CA TYR A 152 8.56 -2.96 -1.76
C TYR A 152 8.11 -2.08 -0.60
N TYR A 153 6.82 -2.16 -0.22
CA TYR A 153 6.29 -1.38 0.90
C TYR A 153 6.81 -1.89 2.24
N ASP A 154 6.95 -3.22 2.41
CA ASP A 154 7.53 -3.80 3.64
C ASP A 154 8.94 -3.30 3.85
N GLY A 155 9.77 -3.34 2.81
CA GLY A 155 11.12 -2.80 2.86
C GLY A 155 11.18 -1.29 3.08
N ALA A 156 10.23 -0.51 2.53
CA ALA A 156 10.21 0.94 2.72
C ALA A 156 9.79 1.33 4.14
N ILE A 157 8.77 0.67 4.69
CA ILE A 157 8.31 0.87 6.07
C ILE A 157 9.41 0.44 7.04
N GLY A 158 9.99 -0.77 6.85
CA GLY A 158 11.07 -1.28 7.71
C GLY A 158 12.24 -0.32 7.82
N ARG A 159 12.72 0.23 6.70
CA ARG A 159 13.80 1.22 6.71
C ARG A 159 13.47 2.50 7.48
N GLN A 160 12.23 2.98 7.44
CA GLN A 160 11.84 4.15 8.24
C GLN A 160 11.72 3.83 9.73
N VAL A 161 11.24 2.63 10.06
CA VAL A 161 11.23 2.12 11.45
C VAL A 161 12.66 2.03 12.00
N GLU A 162 13.57 1.42 11.26
CA GLU A 162 15.00 1.31 11.62
C GLU A 162 15.67 2.68 11.77
N ALA A 163 15.24 3.67 10.99
CA ALA A 163 15.73 5.05 11.10
C ALA A 163 15.09 5.85 12.25
N GLY A 164 14.25 5.23 13.08
CA GLY A 164 13.56 5.89 14.19
C GLY A 164 12.45 6.87 13.77
N LYS A 165 11.95 6.75 12.53
CA LYS A 165 10.90 7.61 11.96
C LYS A 165 9.79 6.76 11.33
N PRO A 166 9.10 5.91 12.12
CA PRO A 166 8.04 5.08 11.60
C PRO A 166 6.93 5.95 10.97
N PRO A 167 6.52 5.65 9.72
CA PRO A 167 5.41 6.35 9.12
C PRO A 167 4.10 5.81 9.68
N ARG A 168 3.06 6.63 9.75
CA ARG A 168 1.71 6.12 9.93
C ARG A 168 1.23 5.52 8.60
N THR A 169 0.77 4.27 8.62
CA THR A 169 0.41 3.51 7.43
C THR A 169 -1.10 3.30 7.33
N LEU A 170 -1.70 3.65 6.19
CA LEU A 170 -3.12 3.44 5.91
C LEU A 170 -3.29 2.70 4.59
N GLY A 171 -3.76 1.47 4.66
CA GLY A 171 -4.16 0.71 3.49
C GLY A 171 -5.43 1.30 2.87
N LEU A 172 -5.48 1.41 1.55
CA LEU A 172 -6.68 1.80 0.82
C LEU A 172 -7.16 0.63 -0.02
N ALA A 173 -8.38 0.17 0.21
CA ALA A 173 -8.92 -1.03 -0.43
C ALA A 173 -10.42 -0.93 -0.64
N PHE A 174 -10.93 -1.71 -1.60
CA PHE A 174 -12.36 -2.04 -1.65
C PHE A 174 -12.67 -3.10 -0.59
N ALA A 175 -13.83 -3.03 0.04
CA ALA A 175 -14.24 -3.98 1.07
C ALA A 175 -14.23 -5.44 0.56
N CYS A 176 -14.46 -5.67 -0.74
CA CYS A 176 -14.37 -7.01 -1.33
C CYS A 176 -12.97 -7.65 -1.30
N GLN A 177 -11.92 -6.88 -0.95
CA GLN A 177 -10.55 -7.38 -0.80
C GLN A 177 -10.26 -7.92 0.61
N GLU A 178 -11.23 -7.82 1.55
CA GLU A 178 -11.12 -8.40 2.89
C GLU A 178 -11.10 -9.92 2.81
N VAL A 179 -10.21 -10.53 3.61
CA VAL A 179 -10.11 -11.97 3.81
C VAL A 179 -10.06 -12.27 5.30
N GLU A 180 -10.34 -13.51 5.68
CA GLU A 180 -10.38 -13.92 7.07
C GLU A 180 -9.00 -13.77 7.75
N THR A 181 -7.95 -14.20 7.07
CA THR A 181 -6.58 -14.20 7.61
C THR A 181 -5.58 -14.01 6.46
N ILE A 182 -4.58 -13.19 6.72
CA ILE A 182 -3.41 -13.05 5.88
C ILE A 182 -2.27 -13.90 6.45
N PRO A 183 -1.72 -14.86 5.68
CA PRO A 183 -0.51 -15.57 6.08
C PRO A 183 0.67 -14.58 6.08
N LEU A 184 1.24 -14.33 7.26
CA LEU A 184 2.33 -13.38 7.44
C LEU A 184 3.66 -14.10 7.65
N GLU A 185 4.71 -13.53 7.08
CA GLU A 185 6.11 -13.87 7.35
C GLU A 185 6.73 -12.82 8.30
N PRO A 186 7.85 -13.12 8.97
CA PRO A 186 8.45 -12.21 9.96
C PRO A 186 8.81 -10.82 9.43
N HIS A 187 9.05 -10.69 8.14
CA HIS A 187 9.40 -9.41 7.50
C HIS A 187 8.18 -8.61 7.01
N ASP A 188 6.98 -9.19 7.03
CA ASP A 188 5.77 -8.50 6.61
C ASP A 188 5.37 -7.44 7.65
N GLN A 189 5.13 -6.23 7.18
CA GLN A 189 4.73 -5.11 8.02
C GLN A 189 3.21 -5.01 8.08
N ARG A 190 2.61 -5.04 9.29
CA ARG A 190 1.19 -4.71 9.47
C ARG A 190 0.98 -3.22 9.28
N LEU A 191 -0.23 -2.86 8.85
CA LEU A 191 -0.62 -1.46 8.73
C LEU A 191 -1.27 -0.97 10.04
N ASP A 192 -1.23 0.37 10.27
CA ASP A 192 -1.92 1.00 11.39
C ASP A 192 -3.44 1.08 11.16
N GLY A 193 -3.88 0.86 9.92
CA GLY A 193 -5.28 0.75 9.57
C GLY A 193 -5.49 0.43 8.11
N VAL A 194 -6.71 0.01 7.78
CA VAL A 194 -7.20 -0.14 6.41
C VAL A 194 -8.51 0.62 6.28
N LEU A 195 -8.59 1.54 5.34
CA LEU A 195 -9.80 2.26 4.99
C LEU A 195 -10.46 1.60 3.78
N THR A 196 -11.74 1.30 3.92
CA THR A 196 -12.61 0.82 2.86
C THR A 196 -13.78 1.79 2.66
N GLU A 197 -14.61 1.56 1.68
CA GLU A 197 -15.86 2.32 1.50
C GLU A 197 -16.89 2.09 2.62
N ARG A 198 -16.66 1.08 3.45
CA ARG A 198 -17.58 0.71 4.54
C ARG A 198 -17.13 1.26 5.89
N GLU A 199 -15.83 1.16 6.18
CA GLU A 199 -15.31 1.47 7.51
C GLU A 199 -13.79 1.71 7.50
N LEU A 200 -13.32 2.29 8.59
CA LEU A 200 -11.90 2.32 8.95
C LEU A 200 -11.62 1.16 9.93
N ILE A 201 -10.87 0.17 9.46
CA ILE A 201 -10.42 -0.97 10.25
C ILE A 201 -9.10 -0.60 10.93
N ARG A 202 -9.01 -0.86 12.24
CA ARG A 202 -7.77 -0.73 13.02
C ARG A 202 -7.44 -2.09 13.64
N PRO A 203 -6.13 -2.43 13.78
CA PRO A 203 -5.75 -3.68 14.43
C PRO A 203 -6.26 -3.68 15.88
N ARG A 204 -6.88 -4.80 16.25
CA ARG A 204 -7.29 -5.08 17.64
C ARG A 204 -6.20 -5.85 18.35
#